data_88c2b51a69d2f36f240f0e0495e43544
#
_entry.id   88c2b51a69d2f36f240f0e0495e43544
#
_cell.length_a   1.000
_cell.length_b   1.000
_cell.length_c   1.000
_cell.angle_alpha   90.00
_cell.angle_beta   90.00
_cell.angle_gamma   90.00
#
_symmetry.space_group_name_H-M   'P 1'
#
loop_
_entity.id
_entity.type
_entity.pdbx_description
1 polymer ?
#
loop_
_entity_poly.entity_id
_entity_poly.type
_entity_poly.pdbx_seq_one_letter_code
_entity_poly.pdbx_strand_id
1 'polypeptide(L)'
;MPVFHERLWPAAWVYAVGFLMVPAVILVFTPINFWIGAAIAVTLYAAFLTLVLAYSPIIEVTATQVRVAGAHLPLSFTGQCLPHTTRERARLAAGPQLDLRAWLCIRGWIPTSITIEITDDADPVPYWLVSTRRPTELAAAITEARAVNKRQTN
;
A
#
# COMPACT_ATOMS: atom_id res chain seq x y z
N MET A 1 9.84 0.93 -19.27
CA MET A 1 9.61 2.02 -18.30
C MET A 1 8.28 1.75 -17.60
N PRO A 2 8.11 1.97 -16.29
CA PRO A 2 6.82 1.81 -15.64
C PRO A 2 5.83 2.86 -16.17
N VAL A 3 4.63 2.42 -16.49
CA VAL A 3 3.52 3.28 -16.94
C VAL A 3 2.92 4.03 -15.73
N PHE A 4 2.96 3.38 -14.56
CA PHE A 4 2.49 3.94 -13.30
C PHE A 4 3.44 3.53 -12.18
N HIS A 5 3.74 4.49 -11.28
CA HIS A 5 4.55 4.24 -10.09
C HIS A 5 4.00 5.07 -8.92
N GLU A 6 3.70 4.39 -7.81
CA GLU A 6 3.27 5.03 -6.57
C GLU A 6 3.90 4.32 -5.37
N ARG A 7 4.55 5.09 -4.50
CA ARG A 7 4.98 4.60 -3.19
C ARG A 7 3.99 5.04 -2.13
N LEU A 8 3.50 4.08 -1.34
CA LEU A 8 2.47 4.31 -0.33
C LEU A 8 3.09 4.84 0.98
N TRP A 9 3.63 6.06 0.92
CA TRP A 9 4.20 6.72 2.08
C TRP A 9 3.17 6.84 3.21
N PRO A 10 3.57 6.68 4.49
CA PRO A 10 2.70 6.98 5.62
C PRO A 10 2.22 8.42 5.61
N ALA A 11 1.05 8.64 6.19
CA ALA A 11 0.54 10.00 6.39
C ALA A 11 1.33 10.72 7.48
N ALA A 12 1.40 12.05 7.40
CA ALA A 12 2.16 12.89 8.33
C ALA A 12 1.83 12.63 9.82
N TRP A 13 0.58 12.31 10.13
CA TRP A 13 0.15 12.01 11.49
C TRP A 13 0.85 10.77 12.09
N VAL A 14 1.24 9.78 11.26
CA VAL A 14 1.97 8.59 11.72
C VAL A 14 3.33 8.98 12.30
N TYR A 15 4.02 9.91 11.64
CA TYR A 15 5.30 10.46 12.13
C TYR A 15 5.09 11.29 13.40
N ALA A 16 4.02 12.09 13.47
CA ALA A 16 3.70 12.89 14.64
C ALA A 16 3.39 12.02 15.87
N VAL A 17 2.57 10.96 15.69
CA VAL A 17 2.29 10.00 16.78
C VAL A 17 3.55 9.26 17.21
N GLY A 18 4.38 8.82 16.26
CA GLY A 18 5.67 8.21 16.58
C GLY A 18 6.60 9.15 17.36
N PHE A 19 6.59 10.44 17.03
CA PHE A 19 7.39 11.45 17.72
C PHE A 19 6.97 11.64 19.18
N LEU A 20 5.70 11.43 19.53
CA LEU A 20 5.24 11.48 20.93
C LEU A 20 5.92 10.43 21.83
N MET A 21 6.46 9.38 21.25
CA MET A 21 7.25 8.40 22.00
C MET A 21 8.55 9.03 22.57
N VAL A 22 9.13 10.03 21.91
CA VAL A 22 10.39 10.67 22.33
C VAL A 22 10.26 11.31 23.72
N PRO A 23 9.34 12.26 23.95
CA PRO A 23 9.17 12.84 25.28
C PRO A 23 8.73 11.82 26.34
N ALA A 24 7.92 10.83 25.95
CA ALA A 24 7.47 9.79 26.88
C ALA A 24 8.66 8.95 27.40
N VAL A 25 9.55 8.53 26.52
CA VAL A 25 10.76 7.78 26.91
C VAL A 25 11.69 8.64 27.76
N ILE A 26 11.92 9.89 27.39
CA ILE A 26 12.76 10.81 28.17
C ILE A 26 12.19 10.97 29.59
N LEU A 27 10.87 11.17 29.70
CA LEU A 27 10.21 11.33 31.00
C LEU A 27 10.40 10.11 31.92
N VAL A 28 10.29 8.90 31.38
CA VAL A 28 10.48 7.65 32.15
C VAL A 28 11.90 7.54 32.67
N PHE A 29 12.91 7.95 31.89
CA PHE A 29 14.31 7.84 32.26
C PHE A 29 14.86 9.06 33.02
N THR A 30 14.14 10.18 33.08
CA THR A 30 14.57 11.41 33.76
C THR A 30 15.04 11.17 35.21
N PRO A 31 14.34 10.35 36.06
CA PRO A 31 14.79 10.11 37.44
C PRO A 31 16.08 9.28 37.52
N ILE A 32 16.46 8.57 36.47
CA ILE A 32 17.65 7.73 36.41
C ILE A 32 18.82 8.54 35.81
N ASN A 33 18.67 8.92 34.55
CA ASN A 33 19.64 9.74 33.84
C ASN A 33 19.01 10.30 32.54
N PHE A 34 18.92 11.62 32.43
CA PHE A 34 18.37 12.31 31.26
C PHE A 34 19.07 11.92 29.95
N TRP A 35 20.41 11.85 29.95
CA TRP A 35 21.18 11.57 28.74
C TRP A 35 20.99 10.13 28.22
N ILE A 36 20.84 9.18 29.12
CA ILE A 36 20.51 7.79 28.76
C ILE A 36 19.10 7.75 28.15
N GLY A 37 18.15 8.43 28.75
CA GLY A 37 16.77 8.54 28.22
C GLY A 37 16.74 9.16 26.83
N ALA A 38 17.48 10.25 26.63
CA ALA A 38 17.59 10.91 25.32
C ALA A 38 18.20 10.00 24.25
N ALA A 39 19.27 9.29 24.57
CA ALA A 39 19.92 8.35 23.64
C ALA A 39 18.97 7.21 23.24
N ILE A 40 18.26 6.61 24.21
CA ILE A 40 17.27 5.56 23.96
C ILE A 40 16.12 6.10 23.09
N ALA A 41 15.58 7.28 23.42
CA ALA A 41 14.48 7.90 22.68
C ALA A 41 14.84 8.15 21.20
N VAL A 42 16.02 8.71 20.95
CA VAL A 42 16.51 8.95 19.57
C VAL A 42 16.69 7.63 18.82
N THR A 43 17.28 6.61 19.46
CA THR A 43 17.50 5.30 18.85
C THR A 43 16.17 4.63 18.48
N LEU A 44 15.19 4.64 19.39
CA LEU A 44 13.87 4.06 19.16
C LEU A 44 13.12 4.79 18.05
N TYR A 45 13.18 6.13 18.03
CA TYR A 45 12.54 6.91 16.98
C TYR A 45 13.21 6.71 15.61
N ALA A 46 14.52 6.63 15.55
CA ALA A 46 15.24 6.29 14.32
C ALA A 46 14.89 4.89 13.82
N ALA A 47 14.83 3.89 14.71
CA ALA A 47 14.36 2.55 14.36
C ALA A 47 12.93 2.54 13.85
N PHE A 48 12.01 3.27 14.49
CA PHE A 48 10.63 3.44 14.05
C PHE A 48 10.56 4.04 12.65
N LEU A 49 11.29 5.12 12.37
CA LEU A 49 11.34 5.74 11.04
C LEU A 49 11.86 4.75 9.99
N THR A 50 12.93 4.04 10.29
CA THR A 50 13.51 3.05 9.38
C THR A 50 12.51 1.95 9.04
N LEU A 51 11.80 1.40 10.04
CA LEU A 51 10.77 0.40 9.83
C LEU A 51 9.63 0.93 8.97
N VAL A 52 9.08 2.10 9.30
CA VAL A 52 7.98 2.73 8.58
C VAL A 52 8.33 2.97 7.11
N LEU A 53 9.55 3.42 6.82
CA LEU A 53 10.04 3.65 5.47
C LEU A 53 10.30 2.32 4.72
N ALA A 54 10.89 1.32 5.38
CA ALA A 54 11.17 0.02 4.79
C ALA A 54 9.88 -0.74 4.43
N TYR A 55 8.86 -0.66 5.28
CA TYR A 55 7.56 -1.32 5.06
C TYR A 55 6.57 -0.52 4.22
N SER A 56 6.98 0.58 3.58
CA SER A 56 6.15 1.34 2.65
C SER A 56 6.10 0.66 1.29
N PRO A 57 4.99 0.01 0.91
CA PRO A 57 4.92 -0.74 -0.33
C PRO A 57 4.91 0.18 -1.56
N ILE A 58 5.37 -0.38 -2.67
CA ILE A 58 5.38 0.27 -3.97
C ILE A 58 4.36 -0.43 -4.86
N ILE A 59 3.58 0.38 -5.59
CA ILE A 59 2.72 -0.06 -6.69
C ILE A 59 3.40 0.35 -8.00
N GLU A 60 3.57 -0.60 -8.88
CA GLU A 60 4.19 -0.39 -10.17
C GLU A 60 3.41 -1.13 -11.26
N VAL A 61 3.06 -0.42 -12.33
CA VAL A 61 2.49 -1.02 -13.55
C VAL A 61 3.52 -0.93 -14.66
N THR A 62 3.89 -2.08 -15.18
CA THR A 62 4.79 -2.21 -16.33
C THR A 62 4.00 -2.63 -17.57
N ALA A 63 4.66 -2.75 -18.72
CA ALA A 63 4.02 -3.23 -19.95
C ALA A 63 3.52 -4.67 -19.87
N THR A 64 3.99 -5.48 -18.92
CA THR A 64 3.69 -6.92 -18.84
C THR A 64 3.00 -7.35 -17.55
N GLN A 65 3.14 -6.59 -16.47
CA GLN A 65 2.64 -7.00 -15.13
C GLN A 65 2.33 -5.81 -14.23
N VAL A 66 1.45 -6.05 -13.27
CA VAL A 66 1.20 -5.20 -12.09
C VAL A 66 1.99 -5.76 -10.92
N ARG A 67 2.74 -4.91 -10.22
CA ARG A 67 3.51 -5.25 -9.02
C ARG A 67 2.99 -4.44 -7.84
N VAL A 68 2.70 -5.11 -6.74
CA VAL A 68 2.26 -4.47 -5.49
C VAL A 68 2.95 -5.14 -4.31
N ALA A 69 3.74 -4.41 -3.55
CA ALA A 69 4.38 -4.90 -2.32
C ALA A 69 5.14 -6.23 -2.48
N GLY A 70 5.72 -6.49 -3.65
CA GLY A 70 6.43 -7.74 -3.95
C GLY A 70 5.59 -8.84 -4.62
N ALA A 71 4.26 -8.74 -4.62
CA ALA A 71 3.40 -9.61 -5.42
C ALA A 71 3.40 -9.16 -6.88
N HIS A 72 3.25 -10.10 -7.81
CA HIS A 72 3.26 -9.87 -9.25
C HIS A 72 2.03 -10.48 -9.88
N LEU A 73 1.31 -9.71 -10.70
CA LEU A 73 0.17 -10.17 -11.47
C LEU A 73 0.41 -9.83 -12.96
N PRO A 74 0.57 -10.84 -13.84
CA PRO A 74 0.66 -10.59 -15.27
C PRO A 74 -0.59 -9.89 -15.79
N LEU A 75 -0.43 -8.93 -16.73
CA LEU A 75 -1.56 -8.19 -17.30
C LEU A 75 -2.57 -9.07 -18.05
N SER A 76 -2.13 -10.24 -18.54
CA SER A 76 -3.00 -11.24 -19.17
C SER A 76 -4.07 -11.79 -18.22
N PHE A 77 -3.76 -11.85 -16.91
CA PHE A 77 -4.65 -12.34 -15.87
C PHE A 77 -5.37 -11.24 -15.09
N THR A 78 -5.22 -9.97 -15.49
CA THR A 78 -5.99 -8.87 -14.90
C THR A 78 -7.36 -8.76 -15.56
N GLY A 79 -8.42 -8.79 -14.76
CA GLY A 79 -9.79 -8.56 -15.19
C GLY A 79 -10.22 -7.10 -15.06
N GLN A 80 -11.41 -6.89 -14.50
CA GLN A 80 -11.98 -5.57 -14.27
C GLN A 80 -11.24 -4.86 -13.12
N CYS A 81 -10.95 -3.56 -13.32
CA CYS A 81 -10.39 -2.71 -12.28
C CYS A 81 -11.47 -1.76 -11.77
N LEU A 82 -11.83 -1.88 -10.48
CA LEU A 82 -12.87 -1.06 -9.85
C LEU A 82 -12.24 -0.06 -8.87
N PRO A 83 -12.17 1.23 -9.22
CA PRO A 83 -11.61 2.26 -8.34
C PRO A 83 -12.61 2.68 -7.25
N HIS A 84 -12.17 2.65 -6.00
CA HIS A 84 -12.91 3.16 -4.83
C HIS A 84 -12.36 4.53 -4.46
N THR A 85 -12.95 5.58 -5.03
CA THR A 85 -12.49 6.98 -4.92
C THR A 85 -12.91 7.67 -3.62
N THR A 86 -13.82 7.08 -2.85
CA THR A 86 -14.26 7.60 -1.57
C THR A 86 -13.91 6.67 -0.43
N ARG A 87 -13.68 7.25 0.75
CA ARG A 87 -13.37 6.51 1.98
C ARG A 87 -14.46 5.50 2.34
N GLU A 88 -15.71 5.86 2.08
CA GLU A 88 -16.85 4.99 2.35
C GLU A 88 -16.83 3.76 1.45
N ARG A 89 -16.67 3.92 0.13
CA ARG A 89 -16.56 2.81 -0.82
C ARG A 89 -15.36 1.91 -0.53
N ALA A 90 -14.21 2.49 -0.20
CA ALA A 90 -13.04 1.73 0.17
C ALA A 90 -13.25 0.92 1.47
N ARG A 91 -13.97 1.47 2.45
CA ARG A 91 -14.36 0.74 3.68
C ARG A 91 -15.35 -0.38 3.43
N LEU A 92 -16.33 -0.17 2.54
CA LEU A 92 -17.28 -1.23 2.18
C LEU A 92 -16.56 -2.39 1.48
N ALA A 93 -15.65 -2.08 0.55
CA ALA A 93 -14.85 -3.08 -0.16
C ALA A 93 -13.89 -3.84 0.78
N ALA A 94 -13.34 -3.18 1.81
CA ALA A 94 -12.42 -3.79 2.79
C ALA A 94 -13.15 -4.44 3.99
N GLY A 95 -14.46 -4.33 4.07
CA GLY A 95 -15.27 -4.84 5.17
C GLY A 95 -16.42 -5.74 4.68
N PRO A 96 -17.68 -5.25 4.64
CA PRO A 96 -18.84 -6.11 4.36
C PRO A 96 -18.83 -6.80 2.99
N GLN A 97 -18.12 -6.24 2.01
CA GLN A 97 -18.04 -6.77 0.64
C GLN A 97 -16.75 -7.56 0.38
N LEU A 98 -15.92 -7.75 1.42
CA LEU A 98 -14.64 -8.43 1.28
C LEU A 98 -14.81 -9.94 1.14
N ASP A 99 -14.27 -10.53 0.08
CA ASP A 99 -14.07 -11.98 0.00
C ASP A 99 -12.82 -12.36 0.83
N LEU A 100 -12.96 -13.35 1.70
CA LEU A 100 -11.88 -13.81 2.58
C LEU A 100 -10.68 -14.41 1.81
N ARG A 101 -10.88 -14.77 0.54
CA ARG A 101 -9.82 -15.28 -0.35
C ARG A 101 -9.08 -14.16 -1.08
N ALA A 102 -9.57 -12.91 -0.98
CA ALA A 102 -8.93 -11.77 -1.66
C ALA A 102 -7.53 -11.50 -1.13
N TRP A 103 -6.61 -11.14 -2.01
CA TRP A 103 -5.30 -10.66 -1.58
C TRP A 103 -5.36 -9.18 -1.21
N LEU A 104 -4.81 -8.83 -0.03
CA LEU A 104 -4.97 -7.51 0.56
C LEU A 104 -3.65 -6.77 0.70
N CYS A 105 -3.56 -5.57 0.14
CA CYS A 105 -2.52 -4.59 0.43
C CYS A 105 -3.16 -3.29 0.93
N ILE A 106 -3.73 -3.34 2.16
CA ILE A 106 -4.44 -2.20 2.76
C ILE A 106 -3.50 -1.42 3.66
N ARG A 107 -3.57 -0.09 3.55
CA ARG A 107 -2.87 0.86 4.42
C ARG A 107 -3.88 1.82 5.05
N GLY A 108 -4.04 1.75 6.38
CA GLY A 108 -5.06 2.49 7.12
C GLY A 108 -4.97 4.01 7.01
N TRP A 109 -3.82 4.53 6.60
CA TRP A 109 -3.60 5.97 6.34
C TRP A 109 -3.97 6.43 4.94
N ILE A 110 -4.36 5.50 4.03
CA ILE A 110 -4.81 5.81 2.67
C ILE A 110 -6.32 5.56 2.61
N PRO A 111 -7.13 6.60 2.33
CA PRO A 111 -8.58 6.51 2.41
C PRO A 111 -9.25 5.86 1.20
N THR A 112 -8.50 5.66 0.12
CA THR A 112 -8.98 5.16 -1.18
C THR A 112 -8.30 3.85 -1.56
N SER A 113 -8.93 3.07 -2.43
CA SER A 113 -8.42 1.76 -2.86
C SER A 113 -8.87 1.43 -4.27
N ILE A 114 -8.35 0.33 -4.79
CA ILE A 114 -8.77 -0.27 -6.06
C ILE A 114 -8.93 -1.77 -5.86
N THR A 115 -9.97 -2.34 -6.46
CA THR A 115 -10.11 -3.79 -6.65
C THR A 115 -9.61 -4.13 -8.04
N ILE A 116 -8.72 -5.11 -8.15
CA ILE A 116 -8.18 -5.64 -9.39
C ILE A 116 -8.58 -7.11 -9.47
N GLU A 117 -9.51 -7.43 -10.35
CA GLU A 117 -9.98 -8.80 -10.56
C GLU A 117 -8.87 -9.67 -11.16
N ILE A 118 -8.80 -10.93 -10.72
CA ILE A 118 -7.91 -11.96 -11.28
C ILE A 118 -8.76 -12.89 -12.13
N THR A 119 -8.32 -13.11 -13.36
CA THR A 119 -9.00 -13.97 -14.34
C THR A 119 -8.22 -15.26 -14.60
N ASP A 120 -7.32 -15.65 -13.70
CA ASP A 120 -6.59 -16.91 -13.75
C ASP A 120 -7.39 -17.99 -13.02
N ASP A 121 -7.92 -18.97 -13.75
CA ASP A 121 -8.69 -20.09 -13.17
C ASP A 121 -7.84 -21.00 -12.26
N ALA A 122 -6.52 -20.93 -12.35
CA ALA A 122 -5.59 -21.68 -11.50
C ALA A 122 -5.31 -20.98 -10.17
N ASP A 123 -5.59 -19.67 -10.05
CA ASP A 123 -5.37 -18.89 -8.83
C ASP A 123 -6.64 -18.89 -7.97
N PRO A 124 -6.60 -19.37 -6.71
CA PRO A 124 -7.76 -19.34 -5.81
C PRO A 124 -8.14 -17.91 -5.35
N VAL A 125 -7.31 -16.90 -5.62
CA VAL A 125 -7.52 -15.50 -5.25
C VAL A 125 -8.43 -14.82 -6.28
N PRO A 126 -9.65 -14.37 -5.92
CA PRO A 126 -10.58 -13.78 -6.88
C PRO A 126 -10.18 -12.36 -7.32
N TYR A 127 -9.56 -11.60 -6.43
CA TYR A 127 -9.12 -10.23 -6.72
C TYR A 127 -8.07 -9.73 -5.72
N TRP A 128 -7.36 -8.68 -6.11
CA TRP A 128 -6.53 -7.89 -5.21
C TRP A 128 -7.26 -6.64 -4.77
N LEU A 129 -7.24 -6.33 -3.47
CA LEU A 129 -7.70 -5.07 -2.91
C LEU A 129 -6.50 -4.26 -2.42
N VAL A 130 -6.19 -3.18 -3.10
CA VAL A 130 -4.97 -2.39 -2.91
C VAL A 130 -5.31 -0.95 -2.53
N SER A 131 -4.73 -0.45 -1.44
CA SER A 131 -4.79 0.98 -1.11
C SER A 131 -3.94 1.79 -2.08
N THR A 132 -4.49 2.87 -2.62
CA THR A 132 -3.81 3.82 -3.51
C THR A 132 -4.42 5.20 -3.36
N ARG A 133 -3.63 6.26 -3.49
CA ARG A 133 -4.12 7.65 -3.51
C ARG A 133 -4.68 8.07 -4.86
N ARG A 134 -4.37 7.31 -5.91
CA ARG A 134 -4.73 7.60 -7.31
C ARG A 134 -5.46 6.41 -7.95
N PRO A 135 -6.64 5.98 -7.40
CA PRO A 135 -7.31 4.76 -7.84
C PRO A 135 -7.76 4.80 -9.30
N THR A 136 -8.22 5.95 -9.80
CA THR A 136 -8.63 6.15 -11.19
C THR A 136 -7.45 6.12 -12.17
N GLU A 137 -6.35 6.74 -11.82
CA GLU A 137 -5.14 6.74 -12.65
C GLU A 137 -4.54 5.33 -12.72
N LEU A 138 -4.52 4.61 -11.59
CA LEU A 138 -4.04 3.22 -11.55
C LEU A 138 -4.93 2.31 -12.40
N ALA A 139 -6.26 2.45 -12.32
CA ALA A 139 -7.19 1.69 -13.15
C ALA A 139 -6.99 1.97 -14.65
N ALA A 140 -6.80 3.24 -15.02
CA ALA A 140 -6.53 3.64 -16.40
C ALA A 140 -5.19 3.07 -16.90
N ALA A 141 -4.14 3.17 -16.09
CA ALA A 141 -2.80 2.64 -16.42
C ALA A 141 -2.81 1.11 -16.65
N ILE A 142 -3.53 0.36 -15.80
CA ILE A 142 -3.67 -1.10 -15.97
C ILE A 142 -4.45 -1.41 -17.26
N THR A 143 -5.54 -0.69 -17.52
CA THR A 143 -6.39 -0.91 -18.70
C THR A 143 -5.62 -0.60 -19.99
N GLU A 144 -4.88 0.50 -20.02
CA GLU A 144 -4.05 0.89 -21.16
C GLU A 144 -2.91 -0.10 -21.41
N ALA A 145 -2.16 -0.46 -20.36
CA ALA A 145 -1.09 -1.44 -20.46
C ALA A 145 -1.59 -2.81 -20.97
N ARG A 146 -2.78 -3.25 -20.50
CA ARG A 146 -3.44 -4.47 -20.97
C ARG A 146 -3.82 -4.39 -22.45
N ALA A 147 -4.33 -3.26 -22.91
CA ALA A 147 -4.69 -3.06 -24.32
C ALA A 147 -3.46 -3.10 -25.23
N VAL A 148 -2.34 -2.52 -24.80
CA VAL A 148 -1.05 -2.56 -25.53
C VAL A 148 -0.52 -3.98 -25.57
N ASN A 149 -0.50 -4.69 -24.43
CA ASN A 149 -0.01 -6.07 -24.36
C ASN A 149 -0.81 -7.01 -25.28
N LYS A 150 -2.13 -6.87 -25.32
CA LYS A 150 -3.00 -7.67 -26.21
C LYS A 150 -2.73 -7.44 -27.69
N ARG A 151 -2.32 -6.21 -28.09
CA ARG A 151 -1.95 -5.90 -29.48
C ARG A 151 -0.60 -6.49 -29.89
N GLN A 152 0.30 -6.70 -28.94
CA GLN A 152 1.63 -7.28 -29.20
C GLN A 152 1.60 -8.82 -29.28
N THR A 153 0.56 -9.45 -28.76
CA THR A 153 0.42 -10.91 -28.70
C THR A 153 -0.43 -11.47 -29.86
N ASN A 154 -1.11 -10.60 -30.62
CA ASN A 154 -1.82 -10.90 -31.87
C ASN A 154 -0.99 -10.53 -33.10
#